data_b93e9788bf62bc565c060d29f850a28e
#
_entry.id   b93e9788bf62bc565c060d29f850a28e
#
_cell.length_a   1.000
_cell.length_b   1.000
_cell.length_c   1.000
_cell.angle_alpha   90.00
_cell.angle_beta   90.00
_cell.angle_gamma   90.00
#
_symmetry.space_group_name_H-M   'P 1'
#
loop_
_entity.id
_entity.type
_entity.pdbx_description
1 polymer ?
#
loop_
_entity_poly.entity_id
_entity_poly.type
_entity_poly.pdbx_seq_one_letter_code
_entity_poly.pdbx_strand_id
1 'polypeptide(L)'
;MVTEMKELKGTKTEANLWAAFAGESQARNKYTYFSSAAKKEGFNQIAAIFEETANNEKEHAKMWFKLASGGIGSTADNLKAAAEGENYEWTDMYDTFAKEADRKSVV
;
A
#
# COMPACT_ATOMS: atom_id res chain seq x y z
N MET A 1 2.62 -15.65 -17.36
CA MET A 1 2.67 -14.98 -16.05
C MET A 1 4.07 -15.00 -15.46
N VAL A 2 4.66 -16.17 -15.18
CA VAL A 2 6.00 -16.24 -14.62
C VAL A 2 7.05 -15.64 -15.56
N THR A 3 6.93 -15.89 -16.85
CA THR A 3 7.85 -15.35 -17.86
C THR A 3 7.75 -13.82 -17.92
N GLU A 4 6.51 -13.28 -17.85
CA GLU A 4 6.28 -11.84 -17.86
C GLU A 4 6.90 -11.16 -16.65
N MET A 5 6.84 -11.79 -15.48
CA MET A 5 7.46 -11.28 -14.27
C MET A 5 8.97 -11.17 -14.41
N LYS A 6 9.61 -12.18 -15.00
CA LYS A 6 11.04 -12.13 -15.23
C LYS A 6 11.43 -11.00 -16.17
N GLU A 7 10.61 -10.77 -17.19
CA GLU A 7 10.83 -9.69 -18.15
C GLU A 7 10.66 -8.31 -17.52
N LEU A 8 9.76 -8.18 -16.53
CA LEU A 8 9.52 -6.91 -15.87
C LEU A 8 10.52 -6.59 -14.77
N LYS A 9 11.16 -7.62 -14.20
CA LYS A 9 12.03 -7.43 -13.05
C LYS A 9 13.19 -6.48 -13.36
N GLY A 10 13.35 -5.46 -12.53
CA GLY A 10 14.39 -4.47 -12.68
C GLY A 10 14.09 -3.38 -13.71
N THR A 11 12.94 -3.44 -14.35
CA THR A 11 12.57 -2.48 -15.38
C THR A 11 11.86 -1.25 -14.79
N LYS A 12 11.83 -0.19 -15.60
CA LYS A 12 11.06 1.00 -15.26
C LYS A 12 9.57 0.70 -15.14
N THR A 13 9.08 -0.25 -15.93
CA THR A 13 7.67 -0.68 -15.86
C THR A 13 7.36 -1.29 -14.50
N GLU A 14 8.23 -2.13 -13.96
CA GLU A 14 8.06 -2.69 -12.64
C GLU A 14 8.01 -1.58 -11.58
N ALA A 15 8.94 -0.63 -11.65
CA ALA A 15 8.96 0.49 -10.72
C ALA A 15 7.67 1.30 -10.80
N ASN A 16 7.15 1.52 -12.00
CA ASN A 16 5.90 2.24 -12.20
C ASN A 16 4.69 1.48 -11.62
N LEU A 17 4.68 0.16 -11.72
CA LEU A 17 3.62 -0.67 -11.14
C LEU A 17 3.61 -0.55 -9.61
N TRP A 18 4.78 -0.59 -8.98
CA TRP A 18 4.87 -0.40 -7.53
C TRP A 18 4.48 1.01 -7.11
N ALA A 19 4.84 2.01 -7.91
CA ALA A 19 4.45 3.40 -7.65
C ALA A 19 2.92 3.56 -7.74
N ALA A 20 2.30 2.93 -8.73
CA ALA A 20 0.84 2.95 -8.88
C ALA A 20 0.15 2.27 -7.71
N PHE A 21 0.66 1.12 -7.27
CA PHE A 21 0.16 0.42 -6.09
C PHE A 21 0.25 1.31 -4.85
N ALA A 22 1.39 1.93 -4.63
CA ALA A 22 1.60 2.82 -3.48
C ALA A 22 0.64 4.01 -3.51
N GLY A 23 0.48 4.65 -4.66
CA GLY A 23 -0.40 5.82 -4.81
C GLY A 23 -1.86 5.48 -4.54
N GLU A 24 -2.35 4.39 -5.11
CA GLU A 24 -3.74 3.99 -4.91
C GLU A 24 -4.00 3.46 -3.51
N SER A 25 -3.01 2.82 -2.90
CA SER A 25 -3.10 2.38 -1.49
C SER A 25 -3.22 3.57 -0.55
N GLN A 26 -2.46 4.64 -0.80
CA GLN A 26 -2.57 5.88 -0.03
C GLN A 26 -3.93 6.52 -0.22
N ALA A 27 -4.41 6.60 -1.45
CA ALA A 27 -5.73 7.17 -1.76
C ALA A 27 -6.83 6.37 -1.05
N ARG A 28 -6.75 5.06 -1.09
CA ARG A 28 -7.72 4.19 -0.42
C ARG A 28 -7.80 4.49 1.07
N ASN A 29 -6.68 4.63 1.73
CA ASN A 29 -6.66 4.93 3.16
C ASN A 29 -7.20 6.32 3.45
N LYS A 30 -6.81 7.32 2.67
CA LYS A 30 -7.30 8.70 2.82
C LYS A 30 -8.83 8.76 2.69
N TYR A 31 -9.39 8.10 1.68
CA TYR A 31 -10.83 8.11 1.47
C TYR A 31 -11.57 7.38 2.59
N THR A 32 -10.98 6.33 3.16
CA THR A 32 -11.54 5.67 4.33
C THR A 32 -11.59 6.64 5.53
N TYR A 33 -10.53 7.41 5.74
CA TYR A 33 -10.49 8.41 6.81
C TYR A 33 -11.51 9.52 6.56
N PHE A 34 -11.62 9.98 5.32
CA PHE A 34 -12.57 11.04 4.95
C PHE A 34 -14.01 10.56 5.12
N SER A 35 -14.30 9.31 4.80
CA SER A 35 -15.61 8.70 5.02
C SER A 35 -15.96 8.71 6.50
N SER A 36 -15.05 8.31 7.35
CA SER A 36 -15.24 8.29 8.80
C SER A 36 -15.54 9.69 9.34
N ALA A 37 -14.80 10.69 8.90
CA ALA A 37 -15.02 12.08 9.32
C ALA A 37 -16.38 12.59 8.87
N ALA A 38 -16.75 12.34 7.62
CA ALA A 38 -18.05 12.77 7.09
C ALA A 38 -19.19 12.13 7.85
N LYS A 39 -19.04 10.85 8.21
CA LYS A 39 -20.06 10.13 8.98
C LYS A 39 -20.26 10.74 10.36
N LYS A 40 -19.17 11.09 11.03
CA LYS A 40 -19.22 11.74 12.35
C LYS A 40 -19.90 13.09 12.29
N GLU A 41 -19.75 13.81 11.18
CA GLU A 41 -20.37 15.12 10.98
C GLU A 41 -21.81 15.01 10.48
N GLY A 42 -22.31 13.79 10.26
CA GLY A 42 -23.69 13.56 9.83
C GLY A 42 -23.90 13.61 8.32
N PHE A 43 -22.83 13.71 7.53
CA PHE A 43 -22.91 13.71 6.07
C PHE A 43 -22.88 12.29 5.52
N ASN A 44 -23.96 11.56 5.75
CA ASN A 44 -24.00 10.12 5.44
C ASN A 44 -23.85 9.81 3.95
N GLN A 45 -24.43 10.63 3.08
CA GLN A 45 -24.31 10.41 1.64
C GLN A 45 -22.88 10.64 1.16
N ILE A 46 -22.25 11.69 1.66
CA ILE A 46 -20.85 11.99 1.32
C ILE A 46 -19.94 10.87 1.85
N ALA A 47 -20.20 10.39 3.07
CA ALA A 47 -19.46 9.27 3.65
C ALA A 47 -19.56 8.03 2.77
N ALA A 48 -20.75 7.72 2.25
CA ALA A 48 -20.96 6.59 1.37
C ALA A 48 -20.18 6.72 0.07
N ILE A 49 -20.10 7.91 -0.50
CA ILE A 49 -19.34 8.18 -1.72
C ILE A 49 -17.83 7.95 -1.47
N PHE A 50 -17.30 8.45 -0.35
CA PHE A 50 -15.91 8.22 0.01
C PHE A 50 -15.61 6.74 0.23
N GLU A 51 -16.52 6.02 0.88
CA GLU A 51 -16.35 4.59 1.11
C GLU A 51 -16.34 3.80 -0.19
N GLU A 52 -17.25 4.11 -1.10
CA GLU A 52 -17.29 3.47 -2.42
C GLU A 52 -16.00 3.74 -3.20
N THR A 53 -15.53 4.99 -3.16
CA THR A 53 -14.28 5.36 -3.83
C THR A 53 -13.11 4.63 -3.20
N ALA A 54 -13.06 4.52 -1.87
CA ALA A 54 -12.01 3.77 -1.18
C ALA A 54 -12.00 2.30 -1.62
N ASN A 55 -13.17 1.69 -1.76
CA ASN A 55 -13.28 0.30 -2.20
C ASN A 55 -12.81 0.12 -3.65
N ASN A 56 -13.09 1.09 -4.52
CA ASN A 56 -12.60 1.07 -5.89
C ASN A 56 -11.08 1.19 -5.94
N GLU A 57 -10.51 2.08 -5.13
CA GLU A 57 -9.06 2.22 -5.04
C GLU A 57 -8.38 0.96 -4.51
N LYS A 58 -9.02 0.27 -3.57
CA LYS A 58 -8.55 -1.01 -3.05
C LYS A 58 -8.44 -2.05 -4.18
N GLU A 59 -9.44 -2.13 -5.04
CA GLU A 59 -9.42 -3.08 -6.15
C GLU A 59 -8.38 -2.71 -7.21
N HIS A 60 -8.19 -1.42 -7.48
CA HIS A 60 -7.13 -0.95 -8.37
C HIS A 60 -5.76 -1.29 -7.81
N ALA A 61 -5.55 -1.03 -6.52
CA ALA A 61 -4.29 -1.35 -5.86
C ALA A 61 -3.99 -2.85 -5.93
N LYS A 62 -5.01 -3.69 -5.72
CA LYS A 62 -4.88 -5.14 -5.82
C LYS A 62 -4.43 -5.57 -7.22
N MET A 63 -4.98 -4.93 -8.25
CA MET A 63 -4.62 -5.22 -9.62
C MET A 63 -3.14 -4.89 -9.89
N TRP A 64 -2.69 -3.72 -9.46
CA TRP A 64 -1.28 -3.32 -9.60
C TRP A 64 -0.36 -4.24 -8.80
N PHE A 65 -0.78 -4.62 -7.60
CA PHE A 65 -0.01 -5.54 -6.77
C PHE A 65 0.19 -6.89 -7.46
N LYS A 66 -0.88 -7.44 -8.04
CA LYS A 66 -0.81 -8.72 -8.74
C LYS A 66 0.12 -8.67 -9.94
N LEU A 67 0.08 -7.56 -10.70
CA LEU A 67 0.96 -7.40 -11.85
C LEU A 67 2.42 -7.24 -11.44
N ALA A 68 2.68 -6.47 -10.40
CA ALA A 68 4.04 -6.20 -9.95
C ALA A 68 4.67 -7.40 -9.23
N SER A 69 3.89 -8.10 -8.41
CA SER A 69 4.39 -9.20 -7.57
C SER A 69 4.23 -10.58 -8.21
N GLY A 70 3.41 -10.68 -9.26
CA GLY A 70 3.10 -11.96 -9.88
C GLY A 70 1.90 -12.67 -9.31
N GLY A 71 1.21 -12.04 -8.37
CA GLY A 71 -0.01 -12.57 -7.80
C GLY A 71 0.01 -12.60 -6.28
N ILE A 72 -1.10 -13.04 -5.73
CA ILE A 72 -1.25 -13.27 -4.30
C ILE A 72 -1.04 -14.76 -4.07
N GLY A 73 -0.15 -15.11 -3.18
CA GLY A 73 0.20 -16.51 -2.94
C GLY A 73 -0.77 -17.24 -2.02
N SER A 74 -0.36 -18.41 -1.58
CA SER A 74 -1.11 -19.17 -0.59
C SER A 74 -1.05 -18.45 0.77
N THR A 75 -1.89 -18.88 1.70
CA THR A 75 -1.86 -18.32 3.04
C THR A 75 -0.48 -18.47 3.68
N ALA A 76 0.18 -19.60 3.50
CA ALA A 76 1.52 -19.82 4.03
C ALA A 76 2.53 -18.84 3.43
N ASP A 77 2.48 -18.64 2.10
CA ASP A 77 3.34 -17.69 1.41
C ASP A 77 3.08 -16.25 1.90
N ASN A 78 1.83 -15.90 2.07
CA ASN A 78 1.44 -14.56 2.49
C ASN A 78 1.86 -14.28 3.92
N LEU A 79 1.77 -15.27 4.81
CA LEU A 79 2.24 -15.15 6.19
C LEU A 79 3.75 -14.90 6.23
N LYS A 80 4.49 -15.63 5.42
CA LYS A 80 5.94 -15.45 5.33
C LYS A 80 6.30 -14.06 4.82
N ALA A 81 5.64 -13.62 3.77
CA ALA A 81 5.87 -12.29 3.20
C ALA A 81 5.56 -11.19 4.20
N ALA A 82 4.45 -11.34 4.94
CA ALA A 82 4.07 -10.37 5.96
C ALA A 82 5.09 -10.31 7.09
N ALA A 83 5.56 -11.46 7.56
CA ALA A 83 6.57 -11.52 8.62
C ALA A 83 7.88 -10.86 8.18
N GLU A 84 8.33 -11.13 6.97
CA GLU A 84 9.54 -10.53 6.43
C GLU A 84 9.41 -9.02 6.28
N GLY A 85 8.27 -8.54 5.83
CA GLY A 85 7.99 -7.11 5.69
C GLY A 85 7.99 -6.40 7.04
N GLU A 86 7.31 -6.96 8.04
CA GLU A 86 7.29 -6.39 9.40
C GLU A 86 8.68 -6.38 10.02
N ASN A 87 9.44 -7.45 9.83
CA ASN A 87 10.80 -7.51 10.36
C ASN A 87 11.69 -6.43 9.76
N TYR A 88 11.59 -6.21 8.46
CA TYR A 88 12.32 -5.15 7.78
C TYR A 88 11.98 -3.78 8.34
N GLU A 89 10.69 -3.50 8.53
CA GLU A 89 10.25 -2.21 9.07
C GLU A 89 10.82 -1.96 10.47
N TRP A 90 10.79 -2.99 11.34
CA TRP A 90 11.29 -2.87 12.69
C TRP A 90 12.81 -2.71 12.76
N THR A 91 13.54 -3.58 12.04
CA THR A 91 15.00 -3.65 12.22
C THR A 91 15.75 -2.62 11.42
N ASP A 92 15.23 -2.22 10.26
CA ASP A 92 15.96 -1.36 9.34
C ASP A 92 15.30 -0.01 9.12
N MET A 93 14.02 0.00 8.75
CA MET A 93 13.35 1.23 8.34
C MET A 93 13.11 2.19 9.51
N TYR A 94 12.49 1.69 10.56
CA TYR A 94 12.16 2.55 11.71
C TYR A 94 13.41 3.00 12.45
N ASP A 95 14.41 2.15 12.55
CA ASP A 95 15.68 2.53 13.17
C ASP A 95 16.35 3.66 12.37
N THR A 96 16.36 3.54 11.06
CA THR A 96 16.92 4.56 10.19
C THR A 96 16.14 5.87 10.32
N PHE A 97 14.82 5.81 10.35
CA PHE A 97 13.99 7.00 10.51
C PHE A 97 14.24 7.67 11.87
N ALA A 98 14.35 6.88 12.92
CA ALA A 98 14.63 7.41 14.26
C ALA A 98 15.99 8.13 14.30
N LYS A 99 17.01 7.54 13.69
CA LYS A 99 18.33 8.15 13.61
C LYS A 99 18.33 9.45 12.82
N GLU A 100 17.60 9.49 11.71
CA GLU A 100 17.49 10.70 10.91
C GLU A 100 16.77 11.80 11.66
N ALA A 101 15.69 11.48 12.36
CA ALA A 101 14.94 12.45 13.14
C ALA A 101 15.79 13.03 14.27
N ASP A 102 16.54 12.19 14.97
CA ASP A 102 17.45 12.61 16.04
C ASP A 102 18.55 13.52 15.51
N ARG A 103 19.18 13.12 14.40
CA ARG A 103 20.25 13.90 13.76
C ARG A 103 19.79 15.30 13.33
N LYS A 104 18.53 15.41 12.90
CA LYS A 104 17.95 16.67 12.47
C LYS A 104 17.32 17.47 13.60
N SER A 105 17.44 16.98 14.83
CA SER A 105 16.84 17.58 16.01
C SER A 105 15.32 17.75 15.90
N VAL A 106 14.66 16.76 15.31
CA VAL A 106 13.21 16.76 15.09
C VAL A 106 12.47 16.03 16.21
N VAL A 107 13.17 15.19 16.93
CA VAL A 107 12.61 14.36 18.02
C VAL A 107 12.70 15.08 19.34
#